data_44b4a079902704ae026cfecdc28b27cf
#
_entry.id   44b4a079902704ae026cfecdc28b27cf
#
_cell.length_a   1.000
_cell.length_b   1.000
_cell.length_c   1.000
_cell.angle_alpha   90.00
_cell.angle_beta   90.00
_cell.angle_gamma   90.00
#
_symmetry.space_group_name_H-M   'P 1'
#
loop_
_entity.id
_entity.type
_entity.pdbx_description
1 polymer ?
#
loop_
_entity_poly.entity_id
_entity_poly.type
_entity_poly.pdbx_seq_one_letter_code
_entity_poly.pdbx_strand_id
1 'polypeptide(L)'
;MLLHNSHNVKSFIIICGLRYMAPLTNLFVSLTILSLFACSSNAQLSPTFYDKTCPNLQTIVRNAMKQALNKEPRLGASILRLFFHDCFVNGCDASILLDDTATFVGEKNAGANKNSARGFEVIDTIKTNVEANPACNGKVSCADILALAARDGIALVSHFFFIWLFLLNLTKNDD
;
A
#
# COMPACT_ATOMS: atom_id res chain seq x y z
N MET A 1 73.30 18.17 27.70
CA MET A 1 73.11 17.45 26.46
C MET A 1 71.70 16.86 26.55
N LEU A 2 70.67 17.60 26.12
CA LEU A 2 69.27 17.24 26.21
C LEU A 2 68.76 17.04 24.76
N LEU A 3 68.71 15.79 24.32
CA LEU A 3 68.01 15.43 23.08
C LEU A 3 66.58 15.35 23.34
N HIS A 4 65.87 16.35 22.92
CA HIS A 4 64.42 16.46 22.99
C HIS A 4 63.76 15.50 21.98
N ASN A 5 63.13 14.45 22.47
CA ASN A 5 62.52 13.42 21.65
C ASN A 5 61.19 13.93 21.09
N SER A 6 61.25 14.52 19.90
CA SER A 6 60.12 15.11 19.17
C SER A 6 59.03 14.11 18.78
N HIS A 7 59.25 12.82 18.93
CA HIS A 7 58.30 11.78 18.55
C HIS A 7 57.15 11.56 19.57
N ASN A 8 57.39 11.88 20.86
CA ASN A 8 56.40 11.63 21.90
C ASN A 8 55.26 12.65 21.93
N VAL A 9 55.53 13.89 21.48
CA VAL A 9 54.50 14.95 21.50
C VAL A 9 53.46 14.75 20.41
N LYS A 10 53.87 14.28 19.23
CA LYS A 10 52.90 14.01 18.14
C LYS A 10 51.99 12.83 18.42
N SER A 11 52.51 11.76 19.05
CA SER A 11 51.68 10.63 19.49
C SER A 11 50.67 11.00 20.56
N PHE A 12 51.07 11.89 21.50
CA PHE A 12 50.13 12.31 22.56
C PHE A 12 49.02 13.21 22.03
N ILE A 13 49.31 14.08 21.07
CA ILE A 13 48.28 14.93 20.44
C ILE A 13 47.33 14.11 19.60
N ILE A 14 47.78 13.09 18.89
CA ILE A 14 46.92 12.19 18.09
C ILE A 14 46.02 11.36 19.02
N ILE A 15 46.51 10.82 20.11
CA ILE A 15 45.72 10.03 21.08
C ILE A 15 44.72 10.92 21.81
N CYS A 16 45.10 12.17 22.17
CA CYS A 16 44.20 13.12 22.79
C CYS A 16 43.10 13.59 21.81
N GLY A 17 43.42 13.80 20.52
CA GLY A 17 42.46 14.13 19.47
C GLY A 17 41.45 12.99 19.21
N LEU A 18 41.90 11.75 19.21
CA LEU A 18 41.04 10.57 19.03
C LEU A 18 40.09 10.35 20.22
N ARG A 19 40.52 10.68 21.44
CA ARG A 19 39.65 10.58 22.65
C ARG A 19 38.55 11.65 22.68
N TYR A 20 38.79 12.83 22.10
CA TYR A 20 37.81 13.91 22.04
C TYR A 20 36.82 13.72 20.87
N MET A 21 37.20 13.02 19.79
CA MET A 21 36.32 12.76 18.65
C MET A 21 35.34 11.61 18.91
N ALA A 22 35.71 10.64 19.75
CA ALA A 22 34.86 9.51 20.08
C ALA A 22 33.47 9.88 20.70
N PRO A 23 33.38 10.82 21.65
CA PRO A 23 32.07 11.20 22.17
C PRO A 23 31.23 11.99 21.16
N LEU A 24 31.84 12.80 20.30
CA LEU A 24 31.16 13.52 19.22
C LEU A 24 30.62 12.58 18.15
N THR A 25 31.40 11.61 17.69
CA THR A 25 30.93 10.60 16.73
C THR A 25 29.82 9.74 17.31
N ASN A 26 29.92 9.33 18.58
CA ASN A 26 28.85 8.60 19.26
C ASN A 26 27.58 9.46 19.41
N LEU A 27 27.71 10.76 19.67
CA LEU A 27 26.58 11.68 19.71
C LEU A 27 25.90 11.83 18.34
N PHE A 28 26.69 11.99 17.25
CA PHE A 28 26.16 12.05 15.90
C PHE A 28 25.47 10.75 15.49
N VAL A 29 26.04 9.58 15.76
CA VAL A 29 25.44 8.28 15.50
C VAL A 29 24.18 8.10 16.32
N SER A 30 24.15 8.50 17.59
CA SER A 30 22.96 8.44 18.43
C SER A 30 21.84 9.36 17.91
N LEU A 31 22.16 10.57 17.48
CA LEU A 31 21.22 11.53 16.91
C LEU A 31 20.67 11.05 15.56
N THR A 32 21.51 10.43 14.71
CA THR A 32 21.05 9.87 13.43
C THR A 32 20.13 8.67 13.65
N ILE A 33 20.46 7.78 14.57
CA ILE A 33 19.58 6.66 14.95
C ILE A 33 18.26 7.18 15.51
N LEU A 34 18.30 8.15 16.40
CA LEU A 34 17.10 8.75 16.99
C LEU A 34 16.25 9.45 15.93
N SER A 35 16.86 10.13 14.96
CA SER A 35 16.12 10.76 13.85
C SER A 35 15.49 9.72 12.91
N LEU A 36 16.17 8.59 12.67
CA LEU A 36 15.59 7.48 11.89
C LEU A 36 14.38 6.85 12.59
N PHE A 37 14.43 6.72 13.91
CA PHE A 37 13.26 6.25 14.68
C PHE A 37 12.14 7.30 14.76
N ALA A 38 12.46 8.58 14.80
CA ALA A 38 11.46 9.66 14.81
C ALA A 38 10.78 9.83 13.44
N CYS A 39 11.46 9.47 12.35
CA CYS A 39 10.88 9.43 11.00
C CYS A 39 10.02 8.18 10.74
N SER A 40 9.91 7.26 11.70
CA SER A 40 8.90 6.19 11.67
C SER A 40 7.53 6.84 11.87
N SER A 41 6.98 7.44 10.81
CA SER A 41 5.61 7.94 10.80
C SER A 41 4.71 6.77 11.15
N ASN A 42 4.00 6.86 12.27
CA ASN A 42 2.91 5.95 12.58
C ASN A 42 1.79 6.20 11.56
N ALA A 43 1.89 5.55 10.42
CA ALA A 43 0.80 5.50 9.45
C ALA A 43 -0.34 4.72 10.11
N GLN A 44 -1.27 5.42 10.74
CA GLN A 44 -2.45 4.81 11.33
C GLN A 44 -3.46 4.53 10.20
N LEU A 45 -3.47 3.30 9.71
CA LEU A 45 -4.55 2.83 8.86
C LEU A 45 -5.83 2.77 9.67
N SER A 46 -6.84 3.51 9.24
CA SER A 46 -8.15 3.54 9.89
C SER A 46 -9.23 3.15 8.90
N PRO A 47 -10.08 2.14 9.21
CA PRO A 47 -11.21 1.79 8.37
C PRO A 47 -12.28 2.89 8.33
N THR A 48 -12.23 3.84 9.26
CA THR A 48 -13.19 4.94 9.42
C THR A 48 -12.67 6.29 8.93
N PHE A 49 -11.51 6.30 8.24
CA PHE A 49 -10.86 7.52 7.79
C PHE A 49 -11.78 8.43 6.97
N TYR A 50 -12.59 7.85 6.11
CA TYR A 50 -13.49 8.57 5.21
C TYR A 50 -14.89 8.84 5.77
N ASP A 51 -15.23 8.39 6.98
CA ASP A 51 -16.59 8.50 7.53
C ASP A 51 -17.11 9.93 7.59
N LYS A 52 -16.23 10.90 7.85
CA LYS A 52 -16.58 12.33 7.90
C LYS A 52 -16.55 13.01 6.54
N THR A 53 -15.69 12.57 5.62
CA THR A 53 -15.43 13.25 4.34
C THR A 53 -16.18 12.64 3.17
N CYS A 54 -16.46 11.33 3.23
CA CYS A 54 -17.21 10.57 2.22
C CYS A 54 -17.99 9.43 2.91
N PRO A 55 -19.06 9.71 3.67
CA PRO A 55 -19.74 8.73 4.51
C PRO A 55 -20.34 7.54 3.74
N ASN A 56 -20.63 7.71 2.44
CA ASN A 56 -21.20 6.68 1.59
C ASN A 56 -20.16 5.84 0.84
N LEU A 57 -18.84 6.07 1.04
CA LEU A 57 -17.76 5.42 0.28
C LEU A 57 -17.90 3.89 0.31
N GLN A 58 -18.03 3.33 1.50
CA GLN A 58 -18.14 1.87 1.69
C GLN A 58 -19.31 1.28 0.90
N THR A 59 -20.45 1.96 0.89
CA THR A 59 -21.66 1.52 0.17
C THR A 59 -21.47 1.62 -1.34
N ILE A 60 -20.85 2.70 -1.83
CA ILE A 60 -20.59 2.92 -3.27
C ILE A 60 -19.67 1.81 -3.79
N VAL A 61 -18.54 1.56 -3.13
CA VAL A 61 -17.57 0.54 -3.51
C VAL A 61 -18.22 -0.85 -3.51
N ARG A 62 -18.87 -1.22 -2.40
CA ARG A 62 -19.51 -2.52 -2.25
C ARG A 62 -20.59 -2.79 -3.30
N ASN A 63 -21.43 -1.80 -3.61
CA ASN A 63 -22.47 -1.95 -4.62
C ASN A 63 -21.87 -2.12 -6.03
N ALA A 64 -20.85 -1.36 -6.39
CA ALA A 64 -20.16 -1.50 -7.67
C ALA A 64 -19.47 -2.87 -7.79
N MET A 65 -18.79 -3.32 -6.73
CA MET A 65 -18.19 -4.66 -6.69
C MET A 65 -19.25 -5.76 -6.83
N LYS A 66 -20.39 -5.65 -6.14
CA LYS A 66 -21.50 -6.61 -6.27
C LYS A 66 -22.04 -6.68 -7.70
N GLN A 67 -22.19 -5.53 -8.36
CA GLN A 67 -22.62 -5.49 -9.77
C GLN A 67 -21.57 -6.12 -10.71
N ALA A 68 -20.31 -5.86 -10.50
CA ALA A 68 -19.21 -6.45 -11.27
C ALA A 68 -19.17 -7.98 -11.10
N LEU A 69 -19.25 -8.47 -9.87
CA LEU A 69 -19.25 -9.91 -9.56
C LEU A 69 -20.47 -10.66 -10.07
N ASN A 70 -21.64 -10.01 -10.14
CA ASN A 70 -22.84 -10.59 -10.74
C ASN A 70 -22.67 -10.81 -12.26
N LYS A 71 -21.89 -9.97 -12.93
CA LYS A 71 -21.59 -10.10 -14.36
C LYS A 71 -20.47 -11.11 -14.60
N GLU A 72 -19.40 -11.04 -13.83
CA GLU A 72 -18.23 -11.92 -13.94
C GLU A 72 -17.67 -12.25 -12.53
N PRO A 73 -18.00 -13.41 -11.94
CA PRO A 73 -17.56 -13.78 -10.61
C PRO A 73 -16.03 -13.81 -10.43
N ARG A 74 -15.28 -14.05 -11.52
CA ARG A 74 -13.80 -14.04 -11.50
C ARG A 74 -13.20 -12.68 -11.15
N LEU A 75 -13.96 -11.59 -11.30
CA LEU A 75 -13.46 -10.25 -11.00
C LEU A 75 -13.02 -10.09 -9.55
N GLY A 76 -13.59 -10.85 -8.61
CA GLY A 76 -13.12 -10.84 -7.21
C GLY A 76 -11.65 -11.22 -7.10
N ALA A 77 -11.27 -12.34 -7.72
CA ALA A 77 -9.86 -12.78 -7.75
C ALA A 77 -8.98 -11.85 -8.60
N SER A 78 -9.54 -11.29 -9.69
CA SER A 78 -8.81 -10.36 -10.56
C SER A 78 -8.47 -9.05 -9.83
N ILE A 79 -9.41 -8.48 -9.09
CA ILE A 79 -9.18 -7.26 -8.28
C ILE A 79 -8.20 -7.53 -7.13
N LEU A 80 -8.31 -8.69 -6.46
CA LEU A 80 -7.33 -9.07 -5.45
C LEU A 80 -5.91 -9.16 -6.04
N ARG A 81 -5.79 -9.76 -7.22
CA ARG A 81 -4.51 -9.84 -7.92
C ARG A 81 -4.01 -8.47 -8.35
N LEU A 82 -4.87 -7.60 -8.83
CA LEU A 82 -4.53 -6.23 -9.20
C LEU A 82 -3.97 -5.47 -7.99
N PHE A 83 -4.63 -5.56 -6.84
CA PHE A 83 -4.15 -5.01 -5.57
C PHE A 83 -2.81 -5.61 -5.14
N PHE A 84 -2.62 -6.93 -5.31
CA PHE A 84 -1.34 -7.58 -5.03
C PHE A 84 -0.22 -7.02 -5.92
N HIS A 85 -0.44 -6.88 -7.23
CA HIS A 85 0.55 -6.35 -8.16
C HIS A 85 0.92 -4.90 -7.85
N ASP A 86 -0.03 -4.07 -7.41
CA ASP A 86 0.23 -2.72 -6.93
C ASP A 86 1.12 -2.72 -5.68
N CYS A 87 0.67 -3.41 -4.64
CA CYS A 87 1.33 -3.34 -3.33
C CYS A 87 2.72 -3.98 -3.29
N PHE A 88 3.00 -5.00 -4.09
CA PHE A 88 4.28 -5.72 -4.07
C PHE A 88 5.32 -5.15 -5.02
N VAL A 89 5.00 -4.06 -5.72
CA VAL A 89 5.93 -3.28 -6.55
C VAL A 89 5.92 -1.84 -6.06
N ASN A 90 6.92 -1.46 -5.29
CA ASN A 90 7.16 -0.11 -4.76
C ASN A 90 6.09 0.47 -3.82
N GLY A 91 5.07 -0.28 -3.45
CA GLY A 91 4.06 0.14 -2.47
C GLY A 91 2.64 0.19 -3.02
N CYS A 92 1.66 0.35 -2.12
CA CYS A 92 0.24 0.39 -2.46
C CYS A 92 -0.16 1.84 -2.82
N ASP A 93 0.22 2.32 -3.98
CA ASP A 93 0.03 3.71 -4.43
C ASP A 93 -0.89 3.86 -5.64
N ALA A 94 -1.41 2.75 -6.16
CA ALA A 94 -2.24 2.64 -7.35
C ALA A 94 -1.53 3.03 -8.66
N SER A 95 -0.19 3.01 -8.69
CA SER A 95 0.60 3.29 -9.89
C SER A 95 0.27 2.35 -11.05
N ILE A 96 -0.11 1.10 -10.75
CA ILE A 96 -0.54 0.11 -11.74
C ILE A 96 -1.78 0.55 -12.54
N LEU A 97 -2.58 1.48 -12.03
CA LEU A 97 -3.79 1.98 -12.71
C LEU A 97 -3.49 3.05 -13.76
N LEU A 98 -2.28 3.63 -13.74
CA LEU A 98 -1.90 4.72 -14.63
C LEU A 98 -1.77 4.22 -16.07
N ASP A 99 -2.35 4.96 -17.01
CA ASP A 99 -2.22 4.68 -18.43
C ASP A 99 -0.91 5.23 -19.00
N ASP A 100 -0.36 4.52 -19.99
CA ASP A 100 0.80 4.98 -20.72
C ASP A 100 0.45 6.24 -21.52
N THR A 101 1.40 7.16 -21.58
CA THR A 101 1.33 8.37 -22.43
C THR A 101 2.55 8.43 -23.34
N ALA A 102 2.63 9.44 -24.20
CA ALA A 102 3.78 9.65 -25.09
C ALA A 102 5.11 9.85 -24.31
N THR A 103 5.04 10.30 -23.06
CA THR A 103 6.20 10.66 -22.22
C THR A 103 6.31 9.80 -20.95
N PHE A 104 5.33 8.95 -20.68
CA PHE A 104 5.28 8.13 -19.47
C PHE A 104 4.90 6.69 -19.83
N VAL A 105 5.69 5.73 -19.36
CA VAL A 105 5.41 4.30 -19.46
C VAL A 105 5.24 3.76 -18.04
N GLY A 106 4.02 3.36 -17.73
CA GLY A 106 3.63 2.86 -16.41
C GLY A 106 3.71 1.33 -16.30
N GLU A 107 3.17 0.83 -15.19
CA GLU A 107 3.19 -0.59 -14.86
C GLU A 107 2.09 -1.39 -15.54
N LYS A 108 1.01 -0.75 -15.98
CA LYS A 108 -0.18 -1.39 -16.57
C LYS A 108 0.16 -2.30 -17.74
N ASN A 109 1.09 -1.88 -18.59
CA ASN A 109 1.55 -2.62 -19.77
C ASN A 109 2.89 -3.36 -19.58
N ALA A 110 3.43 -3.41 -18.34
CA ALA A 110 4.61 -4.22 -18.03
C ALA A 110 4.35 -5.70 -18.33
N GLY A 111 5.39 -6.47 -18.63
CA GLY A 111 5.29 -7.86 -19.07
C GLY A 111 4.49 -8.78 -18.15
N ALA A 112 4.54 -8.56 -16.84
CA ALA A 112 3.77 -9.32 -15.85
C ALA A 112 2.27 -8.96 -15.82
N ASN A 113 1.90 -7.77 -16.30
CA ASN A 113 0.56 -7.20 -16.23
C ASN A 113 -0.18 -7.24 -17.55
N LYS A 114 0.53 -6.98 -18.65
CA LYS A 114 -0.03 -6.92 -20.01
C LYS A 114 -0.80 -8.19 -20.36
N ASN A 115 -2.06 -8.04 -20.74
CA ASN A 115 -2.98 -9.13 -21.11
C ASN A 115 -3.27 -10.14 -19.98
N SER A 116 -2.82 -9.87 -18.74
CA SER A 116 -2.97 -10.79 -17.61
C SER A 116 -3.63 -10.13 -16.38
N ALA A 117 -3.33 -8.87 -16.07
CA ALA A 117 -4.05 -8.09 -15.07
C ALA A 117 -5.43 -7.67 -15.63
N ARG A 118 -6.46 -7.68 -14.79
CA ARG A 118 -7.86 -7.45 -15.17
C ARG A 118 -8.59 -6.67 -14.10
N GLY A 119 -9.71 -6.03 -14.49
CA GLY A 119 -10.59 -5.33 -13.56
C GLY A 119 -10.29 -3.84 -13.45
N PHE A 120 -9.46 -3.29 -14.31
CA PHE A 120 -9.18 -1.85 -14.38
C PHE A 120 -10.48 -1.05 -14.56
N GLU A 121 -11.35 -1.51 -15.48
CA GLU A 121 -12.67 -0.93 -15.77
C GLU A 121 -13.61 -0.93 -14.56
N VAL A 122 -13.45 -1.88 -13.65
CA VAL A 122 -14.23 -1.92 -12.40
C VAL A 122 -13.76 -0.80 -11.48
N ILE A 123 -12.45 -0.60 -11.35
CA ILE A 123 -11.89 0.48 -10.53
C ILE A 123 -12.28 1.84 -11.11
N ASP A 124 -12.21 2.02 -12.43
CA ASP A 124 -12.66 3.25 -13.10
C ASP A 124 -14.14 3.54 -12.85
N THR A 125 -14.98 2.51 -12.90
CA THR A 125 -16.40 2.61 -12.58
C THR A 125 -16.62 3.03 -11.12
N ILE A 126 -15.89 2.43 -10.18
CA ILE A 126 -15.96 2.79 -8.76
C ILE A 126 -15.52 4.25 -8.58
N LYS A 127 -14.39 4.63 -9.17
CA LYS A 127 -13.88 6.01 -9.09
C LYS A 127 -14.89 7.00 -9.62
N THR A 128 -15.47 6.74 -10.77
CA THR A 128 -16.53 7.58 -11.38
C THR A 128 -17.74 7.74 -10.44
N ASN A 129 -18.20 6.64 -9.82
CA ASN A 129 -19.33 6.68 -8.90
C ASN A 129 -19.00 7.46 -7.61
N VAL A 130 -17.76 7.37 -7.13
CA VAL A 130 -17.28 8.13 -5.97
C VAL A 130 -17.22 9.63 -6.31
N GLU A 131 -16.65 9.98 -7.46
CA GLU A 131 -16.54 11.39 -7.90
C GLU A 131 -17.91 12.01 -8.23
N ALA A 132 -18.88 11.23 -8.67
CA ALA A 132 -20.26 11.69 -8.88
C ALA A 132 -20.97 12.09 -7.58
N ASN A 133 -20.50 11.63 -6.42
CA ASN A 133 -21.05 12.02 -5.13
C ASN A 133 -20.40 13.33 -4.66
N PRO A 134 -21.16 14.43 -4.50
CA PRO A 134 -20.60 15.74 -4.12
C PRO A 134 -19.82 15.73 -2.79
N ALA A 135 -20.20 14.85 -1.85
CA ALA A 135 -19.52 14.71 -0.57
C ALA A 135 -18.14 14.04 -0.72
N CYS A 136 -17.94 13.22 -1.76
CA CYS A 136 -16.75 12.39 -1.97
C CYS A 136 -15.79 12.93 -3.03
N ASN A 137 -16.28 13.81 -3.90
CA ASN A 137 -15.54 14.33 -5.05
C ASN A 137 -14.16 14.88 -4.65
N GLY A 138 -13.11 14.39 -5.31
CA GLY A 138 -11.73 14.79 -5.07
C GLY A 138 -11.12 14.38 -3.71
N LYS A 139 -11.81 13.55 -2.92
CA LYS A 139 -11.37 13.23 -1.54
C LYS A 139 -10.80 11.84 -1.37
N VAL A 140 -11.12 10.90 -2.26
CA VAL A 140 -10.76 9.48 -2.11
C VAL A 140 -9.66 9.12 -3.11
N SER A 141 -8.56 8.57 -2.61
CA SER A 141 -7.44 8.15 -3.46
C SER A 141 -7.78 6.89 -4.28
N CYS A 142 -7.11 6.71 -5.42
CA CYS A 142 -7.25 5.48 -6.21
C CYS A 142 -6.70 4.26 -5.48
N ALA A 143 -5.66 4.43 -4.66
CA ALA A 143 -5.09 3.38 -3.83
C ALA A 143 -6.10 2.86 -2.80
N ASP A 144 -6.81 3.77 -2.12
CA ASP A 144 -7.86 3.39 -1.17
C ASP A 144 -9.05 2.73 -1.87
N ILE A 145 -9.43 3.21 -3.05
CA ILE A 145 -10.50 2.56 -3.86
C ILE A 145 -10.09 1.14 -4.22
N LEU A 146 -8.86 0.92 -4.69
CA LEU A 146 -8.36 -0.41 -5.05
C LEU A 146 -8.33 -1.34 -3.83
N ALA A 147 -7.85 -0.86 -2.68
CA ALA A 147 -7.83 -1.61 -1.42
C ALA A 147 -9.24 -2.00 -0.95
N LEU A 148 -10.18 -1.05 -0.98
CA LEU A 148 -11.57 -1.29 -0.61
C LEU A 148 -12.28 -2.25 -1.57
N ALA A 149 -12.02 -2.13 -2.87
CA ALA A 149 -12.55 -3.03 -3.89
C ALA A 149 -12.03 -4.46 -3.71
N ALA A 150 -10.73 -4.63 -3.42
CA ALA A 150 -10.14 -5.95 -3.13
C ALA A 150 -10.77 -6.57 -1.88
N ARG A 151 -10.90 -5.81 -0.79
CA ARG A 151 -11.58 -6.26 0.45
C ARG A 151 -13.01 -6.73 0.17
N ASP A 152 -13.80 -5.89 -0.51
CA ASP A 152 -15.21 -6.19 -0.75
C ASP A 152 -15.39 -7.32 -1.77
N GLY A 153 -14.49 -7.43 -2.75
CA GLY A 153 -14.44 -8.54 -3.69
C GLY A 153 -14.26 -9.88 -2.98
N ILE A 154 -13.31 -9.98 -2.06
CA ILE A 154 -13.09 -11.20 -1.27
C ILE A 154 -14.30 -11.49 -0.38
N ALA A 155 -14.81 -10.49 0.35
CA ALA A 155 -15.92 -10.66 1.27
C ALA A 155 -17.18 -11.16 0.55
N LEU A 156 -17.47 -10.63 -0.64
CA LEU A 156 -18.64 -11.04 -1.43
C LEU A 156 -18.50 -12.46 -1.98
N VAL A 157 -17.31 -12.82 -2.50
CA VAL A 157 -17.05 -14.17 -3.04
C VAL A 157 -17.06 -15.21 -1.91
N SER A 158 -16.46 -14.92 -0.76
CA SER A 158 -16.46 -15.82 0.40
C SER A 158 -17.89 -16.11 0.88
N HIS A 159 -18.73 -15.10 0.91
CA HIS A 159 -20.12 -15.26 1.33
C HIS A 159 -20.91 -16.21 0.41
N PHE A 160 -20.74 -16.10 -0.90
CA PHE A 160 -21.32 -17.04 -1.87
C PHE A 160 -20.80 -18.47 -1.69
N PHE A 161 -19.50 -18.63 -1.43
CA PHE A 161 -18.90 -19.94 -1.23
C PHE A 161 -19.43 -20.64 0.02
N PHE A 162 -19.58 -19.91 1.15
CA PHE A 162 -20.17 -20.47 2.37
C PHE A 162 -21.63 -20.86 2.20
N ILE A 163 -22.44 -20.04 1.52
CA ILE A 163 -23.84 -20.37 1.22
C ILE A 163 -23.90 -21.63 0.35
N TRP A 164 -23.08 -21.72 -0.68
CA TRP A 164 -23.03 -22.88 -1.58
C TRP A 164 -22.62 -24.15 -0.84
N LEU A 165 -21.61 -24.12 0.01
CA LEU A 165 -21.21 -25.22 0.87
C LEU A 165 -22.32 -25.65 1.82
N PHE A 166 -23.03 -24.69 2.41
CA PHE A 166 -24.15 -24.96 3.30
C PHE A 166 -25.29 -25.65 2.56
N LEU A 167 -25.66 -25.18 1.37
CA LEU A 167 -26.68 -25.80 0.53
C LEU A 167 -26.30 -27.23 0.11
N LEU A 168 -25.03 -27.46 -0.28
CA LEU A 168 -24.56 -28.80 -0.61
C LEU A 168 -24.64 -29.78 0.58
N ASN A 169 -24.38 -29.30 1.79
CA ASN A 169 -24.52 -30.14 2.99
C ASN A 169 -25.97 -30.46 3.32
N LEU A 170 -26.91 -29.55 3.03
CA LEU A 170 -28.34 -29.81 3.21
C LEU A 170 -28.85 -30.89 2.23
N THR A 171 -28.47 -30.78 0.95
CA THR A 171 -28.89 -31.79 -0.07
C THR A 171 -28.28 -33.18 0.14
N LYS A 172 -27.18 -33.29 0.89
CA LYS A 172 -26.49 -34.55 1.17
C LYS A 172 -27.10 -35.32 2.36
N ASN A 173 -27.91 -34.66 3.18
CA ASN A 173 -28.52 -35.26 4.36
C ASN A 173 -29.96 -35.73 4.09
N ASP A 174 -30.49 -35.56 2.85
CA ASP A 174 -31.83 -35.98 2.44
C ASP A 174 -31.83 -37.31 1.66
N ASP A 175 -30.67 -37.98 1.53
CA ASP A 175 -30.49 -39.34 0.99
C ASP A 175 -30.15 -40.32 2.14
#